data_66ed566909b83f2a81625f92104287b4
#
_entry.id   66ed566909b83f2a81625f92104287b4
#
_cell.length_a   1.000
_cell.length_b   1.000
_cell.length_c   1.000
_cell.angle_alpha   90.00
_cell.angle_beta   90.00
_cell.angle_gamma   90.00
#
_symmetry.space_group_name_H-M   'P 1'
#
loop_
_entity.id
_entity.type
_entity.pdbx_description
1 polymer ?
#
loop_
_entity_poly.entity_id
_entity_poly.type
_entity_poly.pdbx_seq_one_letter_code
_entity_poly.pdbx_strand_id
1 'polypeptide(L)'
;MIAVVKVGGTAPGAAAQVAALARAGRQVAVVHGAGPQITAGCIAAGLEPRFVGGQRVTDDAVMRVVEAAVADANAALCGELRAEGLPCRPMRDALTAEPWGDSRLGLVGRITSVEQIGVRALLAGGIVPVIAPTASGLNVNADNAAAAVAGALGASELIFLSDVPGLLGPGGEVIRRVTAASAAQLVASGSITGGMIPKLDAGLAALADGVRRVRIGAETMVTA
;
A
#
# COMPACT_ATOMS: atom_id res chain seq x y z
N MET A 1 7.18 -18.66 -3.91
CA MET A 1 5.93 -17.92 -4.22
C MET A 1 6.05 -16.51 -3.70
N ILE A 2 5.70 -15.48 -4.53
CA ILE A 2 5.79 -14.08 -4.16
C ILE A 2 4.56 -13.65 -3.37
N ALA A 3 4.77 -12.95 -2.25
CA ALA A 3 3.76 -12.19 -1.53
C ALA A 3 4.10 -10.70 -1.61
N VAL A 4 3.12 -9.85 -1.90
CA VAL A 4 3.26 -8.41 -1.73
C VAL A 4 2.53 -8.01 -0.45
N VAL A 5 3.22 -7.26 0.40
CA VAL A 5 2.68 -6.80 1.68
C VAL A 5 2.60 -5.28 1.66
N LYS A 6 1.41 -4.74 1.76
CA LYS A 6 1.22 -3.31 2.00
C LYS A 6 1.22 -3.05 3.50
N VAL A 7 2.16 -2.24 3.94
CA VAL A 7 2.26 -1.81 5.34
C VAL A 7 1.62 -0.45 5.49
N GLY A 8 0.57 -0.36 6.29
CA GLY A 8 -0.04 0.92 6.68
C GLY A 8 0.91 1.74 7.56
N GLY A 9 0.77 3.07 7.55
CA GLY A 9 1.66 3.94 8.33
C GLY A 9 1.59 3.77 9.86
N THR A 10 0.66 2.97 10.36
CA THR A 10 0.44 2.69 11.80
C THR A 10 0.29 1.21 12.11
N ALA A 11 0.60 0.31 11.17
CA ALA A 11 0.43 -1.13 11.38
C ALA A 11 1.47 -1.66 12.40
N PRO A 12 1.08 -1.96 13.65
CA PRO A 12 2.01 -2.42 14.66
C PRO A 12 2.52 -3.83 14.34
N GLY A 13 3.80 -4.08 14.57
CA GLY A 13 4.41 -5.39 14.34
C GLY A 13 4.46 -5.82 12.86
N ALA A 14 4.38 -4.88 11.93
CA ALA A 14 4.42 -5.17 10.51
C ALA A 14 5.72 -5.88 10.11
N ALA A 15 6.86 -5.46 10.62
CA ALA A 15 8.14 -6.09 10.34
C ALA A 15 8.19 -7.55 10.79
N ALA A 16 7.66 -7.87 11.96
CA ALA A 16 7.57 -9.24 12.47
C ALA A 16 6.66 -10.12 11.60
N GLN A 17 5.54 -9.57 11.08
CA GLN A 17 4.64 -10.30 10.18
C GLN A 17 5.30 -10.56 8.81
N VAL A 18 6.03 -9.58 8.28
CA VAL A 18 6.83 -9.74 7.06
C VAL A 18 7.91 -10.80 7.27
N ALA A 19 8.59 -10.78 8.42
CA ALA A 19 9.59 -11.77 8.77
C ALA A 19 9.00 -13.18 8.88
N ALA A 20 7.83 -13.33 9.47
CA ALA A 20 7.15 -14.62 9.54
C ALA A 20 6.84 -15.20 8.14
N LEU A 21 6.40 -14.36 7.20
CA LEU A 21 6.18 -14.77 5.81
C LEU A 21 7.49 -15.21 5.14
N ALA A 22 8.57 -14.45 5.32
CA ALA A 22 9.88 -14.77 4.75
C ALA A 22 10.43 -16.08 5.33
N ARG A 23 10.36 -16.28 6.66
CA ARG A 23 10.77 -17.52 7.33
C ARG A 23 9.92 -18.73 6.90
N ALA A 24 8.68 -18.52 6.45
CA ALA A 24 7.83 -19.54 5.83
C ALA A 24 8.19 -19.83 4.36
N GLY A 25 9.33 -19.36 3.86
CA GLY A 25 9.82 -19.60 2.50
C GLY A 25 9.16 -18.75 1.42
N ARG A 26 8.48 -17.64 1.79
CA ARG A 26 7.88 -16.70 0.83
C ARG A 26 8.93 -15.68 0.40
N GLN A 27 8.94 -15.32 -0.88
CA GLN A 27 9.59 -14.10 -1.36
C GLN A 27 8.64 -12.93 -1.07
N VAL A 28 9.08 -11.94 -0.30
CA VAL A 28 8.22 -10.85 0.15
C VAL A 28 8.70 -9.53 -0.41
N ALA A 29 7.84 -8.82 -1.15
CA ALA A 29 8.01 -7.42 -1.48
C ALA A 29 7.10 -6.57 -0.59
N VAL A 30 7.61 -5.45 -0.11
CA VAL A 30 6.86 -4.55 0.77
C VAL A 30 6.60 -3.24 0.07
N VAL A 31 5.36 -2.75 0.14
CA VAL A 31 4.98 -1.38 -0.21
C VAL A 31 4.50 -0.70 1.06
N HIS A 32 5.11 0.40 1.45
CA HIS A 32 4.71 1.09 2.68
C HIS A 32 3.84 2.32 2.39
N GLY A 33 3.04 2.73 3.37
CA GLY A 33 2.36 4.02 3.39
C GLY A 33 3.04 4.98 4.38
N ALA A 34 2.72 6.27 4.28
CA ALA A 34 3.16 7.31 5.21
C ALA A 34 2.03 8.33 5.50
N GLY A 35 0.77 7.95 5.33
CA GLY A 35 -0.39 8.85 5.44
C GLY A 35 -0.44 9.66 6.74
N PRO A 36 -0.37 9.03 7.93
CA PRO A 36 -0.36 9.72 9.22
C PRO A 36 0.84 10.67 9.36
N GLN A 37 2.05 10.25 8.95
CA GLN A 37 3.27 11.04 9.00
C GLN A 37 3.17 12.26 8.08
N ILE A 38 2.64 12.09 6.85
CA ILE A 38 2.39 13.18 5.93
C ILE A 38 1.38 14.16 6.52
N THR A 39 0.30 13.67 7.11
CA THR A 39 -0.72 14.52 7.74
C THR A 39 -0.11 15.34 8.88
N ALA A 40 0.67 14.72 9.77
CA ALA A 40 1.36 15.40 10.85
C ALA A 40 2.38 16.43 10.32
N GLY A 41 3.14 16.08 9.29
CA GLY A 41 4.09 16.99 8.65
C GLY A 41 3.42 18.20 7.98
N CYS A 42 2.27 18.01 7.32
CA CYS A 42 1.48 19.10 6.77
C CYS A 42 1.02 20.06 7.87
N ILE A 43 0.44 19.55 8.95
CA ILE A 43 -0.02 20.35 10.09
C ILE A 43 1.14 21.12 10.71
N ALA A 44 2.28 20.48 10.92
CA ALA A 44 3.49 21.13 11.46
C ALA A 44 4.03 22.24 10.53
N ALA A 45 3.84 22.11 9.22
CA ALA A 45 4.19 23.11 8.22
C ALA A 45 3.11 24.19 8.01
N GLY A 46 2.00 24.18 8.77
CA GLY A 46 0.88 25.10 8.59
C GLY A 46 0.05 24.85 7.34
N LEU A 47 0.14 23.64 6.76
CA LEU A 47 -0.62 23.21 5.58
C LEU A 47 -1.86 22.42 6.02
N GLU A 48 -3.00 22.69 5.40
CA GLU A 48 -4.24 21.96 5.66
C GLU A 48 -4.29 20.67 4.83
N PRO A 49 -4.37 19.48 5.45
CA PRO A 49 -4.53 18.23 4.73
C PRO A 49 -5.91 18.14 4.06
N ARG A 50 -5.94 18.08 2.74
CA ARG A 50 -7.18 17.96 1.95
C ARG A 50 -7.19 16.67 1.13
N PHE A 51 -8.39 16.11 0.91
CA PHE A 51 -8.60 14.88 0.18
C PHE A 51 -9.76 15.01 -0.81
N VAL A 52 -9.62 14.40 -1.99
CA VAL A 52 -10.67 14.29 -3.00
C VAL A 52 -10.72 12.83 -3.47
N GLY A 53 -11.85 12.17 -3.34
CA GLY A 53 -12.02 10.78 -3.71
C GLY A 53 -11.01 9.83 -3.04
N GLY A 54 -10.63 10.10 -1.78
CA GLY A 54 -9.64 9.31 -1.04
C GLY A 54 -8.19 9.60 -1.41
N GLN A 55 -7.92 10.44 -2.42
CA GLN A 55 -6.58 10.88 -2.80
C GLN A 55 -6.22 12.17 -2.05
N ARG A 56 -4.98 12.28 -1.58
CA ARG A 56 -4.50 13.50 -0.94
C ARG A 56 -4.22 14.58 -1.99
N VAL A 57 -4.88 15.72 -1.89
CA VAL A 57 -4.53 16.88 -2.69
C VAL A 57 -3.08 17.26 -2.40
N THR A 58 -2.26 17.32 -3.42
CA THR A 58 -0.81 17.46 -3.30
C THR A 58 -0.32 18.57 -4.22
N ASP A 59 -0.09 19.75 -3.67
CA ASP A 59 0.66 20.82 -4.33
C ASP A 59 2.16 20.69 -4.05
N ASP A 60 2.98 21.62 -4.55
CA ASP A 60 4.44 21.60 -4.35
C ASP A 60 4.84 21.65 -2.87
N ALA A 61 4.08 22.37 -2.03
CA ALA A 61 4.37 22.45 -0.60
C ALA A 61 4.07 21.13 0.10
N VAL A 62 2.93 20.53 -0.20
CA VAL A 62 2.53 19.20 0.31
C VAL A 62 3.47 18.13 -0.25
N MET A 63 3.92 18.23 -1.51
CA MET A 63 4.83 17.22 -2.09
C MET A 63 6.17 17.17 -1.36
N ARG A 64 6.73 18.32 -0.95
CA ARG A 64 7.94 18.32 -0.12
C ARG A 64 7.76 17.57 1.21
N VAL A 65 6.59 17.74 1.83
CA VAL A 65 6.26 16.98 3.05
C VAL A 65 6.11 15.49 2.76
N VAL A 66 5.47 15.13 1.63
CA VAL A 66 5.33 13.74 1.18
C VAL A 66 6.69 13.09 1.01
N GLU A 67 7.61 13.72 0.28
CA GLU A 67 8.95 13.18 0.02
C GLU A 67 9.73 12.93 1.31
N ALA A 68 9.72 13.88 2.23
CA ALA A 68 10.38 13.73 3.53
C ALA A 68 9.76 12.59 4.36
N ALA A 69 8.43 12.62 4.55
CA ALA A 69 7.73 11.62 5.36
C ALA A 69 7.83 10.20 4.77
N VAL A 70 7.81 10.06 3.44
CA VAL A 70 7.98 8.77 2.76
C VAL A 70 9.41 8.26 2.92
N ALA A 71 10.42 9.17 2.84
CA ALA A 71 11.81 8.80 3.07
C ALA A 71 12.04 8.27 4.48
N ASP A 72 11.52 8.97 5.49
CA ASP A 72 11.64 8.61 6.89
C ASP A 72 10.92 7.29 7.18
N ALA A 73 9.69 7.12 6.69
CA ALA A 73 8.93 5.88 6.84
C ALA A 73 9.63 4.68 6.18
N ASN A 74 10.24 4.88 5.01
CA ASN A 74 11.01 3.85 4.34
C ASN A 74 12.25 3.44 5.15
N ALA A 75 13.00 4.42 5.66
CA ALA A 75 14.19 4.17 6.48
C ALA A 75 13.83 3.47 7.80
N ALA A 76 12.77 3.91 8.48
CA ALA A 76 12.28 3.31 9.72
C ALA A 76 11.89 1.84 9.51
N LEU A 77 11.06 1.56 8.49
CA LEU A 77 10.64 0.18 8.20
C LEU A 77 11.82 -0.72 7.82
N CYS A 78 12.79 -0.20 7.05
CA CYS A 78 14.01 -0.94 6.76
C CYS A 78 14.82 -1.23 8.03
N GLY A 79 14.86 -0.31 9.00
CA GLY A 79 15.46 -0.54 10.31
C GLY A 79 14.78 -1.68 11.08
N GLU A 80 13.45 -1.65 11.14
CA GLU A 80 12.65 -2.69 11.79
C GLU A 80 12.84 -4.07 11.14
N LEU A 81 12.84 -4.14 9.79
CA LEU A 81 13.04 -5.39 9.06
C LEU A 81 14.44 -5.98 9.33
N ARG A 82 15.48 -5.13 9.39
CA ARG A 82 16.84 -5.59 9.73
C ARG A 82 16.93 -6.08 11.17
N ALA A 83 16.23 -5.45 12.10
CA ALA A 83 16.14 -5.93 13.49
C ALA A 83 15.48 -7.32 13.57
N GLU A 84 14.56 -7.64 12.65
CA GLU A 84 13.99 -8.98 12.49
C GLU A 84 14.92 -9.97 11.75
N GLY A 85 16.13 -9.56 11.37
CA GLY A 85 17.11 -10.38 10.65
C GLY A 85 16.86 -10.48 9.15
N LEU A 86 16.03 -9.62 8.57
CA LEU A 86 15.75 -9.61 7.14
C LEU A 86 16.63 -8.60 6.40
N PRO A 87 17.42 -9.03 5.42
CA PRO A 87 18.07 -8.11 4.50
C PRO A 87 16.99 -7.40 3.67
N CYS A 88 17.07 -6.10 3.60
CA CYS A 88 16.10 -5.29 2.85
C CYS A 88 16.78 -4.15 2.11
N ARG A 89 16.15 -3.71 1.02
CA ARG A 89 16.60 -2.58 0.21
C ARG A 89 15.47 -1.58 -0.01
N PRO A 90 15.67 -0.29 0.35
CA PRO A 90 14.74 0.77 -0.02
C PRO A 90 14.73 0.96 -1.54
N MET A 91 13.52 1.10 -2.11
CA MET A 91 13.32 1.38 -3.53
C MET A 91 12.38 2.58 -3.68
N ARG A 92 12.90 3.67 -4.24
CA ARG A 92 12.17 4.91 -4.49
C ARG A 92 11.82 5.11 -5.96
N ASP A 93 12.43 4.30 -6.82
CA ASP A 93 12.38 4.34 -8.29
C ASP A 93 11.72 3.10 -8.89
N ALA A 94 11.03 2.30 -8.07
CA ALA A 94 10.37 1.08 -8.51
C ALA A 94 9.08 1.33 -9.30
N LEU A 95 8.54 2.54 -9.25
CA LEU A 95 7.26 2.90 -9.86
C LEU A 95 7.44 4.02 -10.88
N THR A 96 6.72 3.92 -11.99
CA THR A 96 6.50 5.03 -12.92
C THR A 96 5.03 5.43 -12.86
N ALA A 97 4.77 6.73 -12.90
CA ALA A 97 3.41 7.26 -12.85
C ALA A 97 3.24 8.43 -13.81
N GLU A 98 2.00 8.66 -14.20
CA GLU A 98 1.54 9.86 -14.90
C GLU A 98 0.58 10.64 -14.01
N PRO A 99 0.34 11.95 -14.26
CA PRO A 99 -0.64 12.72 -13.51
C PRO A 99 -2.01 12.03 -13.49
N TRP A 100 -2.70 12.12 -12.36
CA TRP A 100 -4.00 11.46 -12.17
C TRP A 100 -5.08 11.91 -13.14
N GLY A 101 -4.93 13.11 -13.72
CA GLY A 101 -5.87 13.67 -14.69
C GLY A 101 -6.96 14.56 -14.09
N ASP A 102 -7.09 14.62 -12.77
CA ASP A 102 -7.96 15.57 -12.07
C ASP A 102 -7.10 16.74 -11.52
N SER A 103 -7.24 17.92 -12.12
CA SER A 103 -6.45 19.10 -11.75
C SER A 103 -6.61 19.54 -10.29
N ARG A 104 -7.70 19.15 -9.62
CA ARG A 104 -7.94 19.43 -8.19
C ARG A 104 -6.96 18.68 -7.28
N LEU A 105 -6.36 17.60 -7.77
CA LEU A 105 -5.45 16.76 -7.02
C LEU A 105 -4.00 17.27 -7.03
N GLY A 106 -3.60 18.03 -8.04
CA GLY A 106 -2.23 18.51 -8.21
C GLY A 106 -1.26 17.38 -8.54
N LEU A 107 -0.18 17.26 -7.80
CA LEU A 107 0.91 16.29 -8.00
C LEU A 107 0.54 14.89 -7.48
N VAL A 108 -0.60 14.37 -7.88
CA VAL A 108 -1.02 12.99 -7.61
C VAL A 108 -0.84 12.15 -8.86
N GLY A 109 -0.26 10.96 -8.69
CA GLY A 109 0.07 10.06 -9.78
C GLY A 109 -0.80 8.81 -9.87
N ARG A 110 -1.05 8.37 -11.10
CA ARG A 110 -1.56 7.05 -11.45
C ARG A 110 -0.40 6.21 -11.98
N ILE A 111 -0.19 5.04 -11.41
CA ILE A 111 0.91 4.15 -11.80
C ILE A 111 0.68 3.63 -13.21
N THR A 112 1.72 3.69 -14.03
CA THR A 112 1.74 3.20 -15.40
C THR A 112 2.65 1.98 -15.57
N SER A 113 3.70 1.86 -14.76
CA SER A 113 4.57 0.68 -14.77
C SER A 113 5.30 0.45 -13.45
N VAL A 114 5.81 -0.77 -13.29
CA VAL A 114 6.61 -1.23 -12.15
C VAL A 114 7.95 -1.76 -12.67
N GLU A 115 9.05 -1.38 -12.03
CA GLU A 115 10.39 -1.89 -12.33
C GLU A 115 10.51 -3.34 -11.81
N GLN A 116 10.16 -4.30 -12.66
CA GLN A 116 10.08 -5.71 -12.27
C GLN A 116 11.44 -6.39 -12.17
N ILE A 117 12.40 -6.00 -12.99
CA ILE A 117 13.69 -6.71 -13.12
C ILE A 117 14.48 -6.61 -11.82
N GLY A 118 14.68 -5.40 -11.31
CA GLY A 118 15.40 -5.16 -10.08
C GLY A 118 14.65 -5.69 -8.85
N VAL A 119 13.30 -5.53 -8.82
CA VAL A 119 12.48 -6.11 -7.74
C VAL A 119 12.64 -7.64 -7.70
N ARG A 120 12.53 -8.32 -8.84
CA ARG A 120 12.70 -9.78 -8.93
C ARG A 120 14.14 -10.22 -8.60
N ALA A 121 15.15 -9.45 -9.00
CA ALA A 121 16.55 -9.75 -8.67
C ALA A 121 16.77 -9.69 -7.14
N LEU A 122 16.24 -8.69 -6.46
CA LEU A 122 16.28 -8.60 -5.00
C LEU A 122 15.59 -9.80 -4.33
N LEU A 123 14.37 -10.13 -4.78
CA LEU A 123 13.60 -11.26 -4.27
C LEU A 123 14.32 -12.59 -4.45
N ALA A 124 14.96 -12.79 -5.61
CA ALA A 124 15.78 -13.98 -5.89
C ALA A 124 17.01 -14.08 -4.98
N GLY A 125 17.60 -12.93 -4.60
CA GLY A 125 18.69 -12.83 -3.65
C GLY A 125 18.28 -12.90 -2.17
N GLY A 126 16.99 -13.15 -1.88
CA GLY A 126 16.48 -13.19 -0.50
C GLY A 126 16.41 -11.80 0.18
N ILE A 127 16.50 -10.74 -0.60
CA ILE A 127 16.44 -9.35 -0.10
C ILE A 127 15.01 -8.83 -0.25
N VAL A 128 14.45 -8.26 0.80
CA VAL A 128 13.11 -7.64 0.80
C VAL A 128 13.17 -6.26 0.15
N PRO A 129 12.59 -6.04 -1.05
CA PRO A 129 12.44 -4.71 -1.60
C PRO A 129 11.37 -3.95 -0.81
N VAL A 130 11.71 -2.73 -0.33
CA VAL A 130 10.82 -1.83 0.40
C VAL A 130 10.49 -0.64 -0.49
N ILE A 131 9.34 -0.70 -1.14
CA ILE A 131 8.94 0.20 -2.23
C ILE A 131 8.20 1.41 -1.65
N ALA A 132 8.64 2.59 -2.02
CA ALA A 132 8.03 3.86 -1.66
C ALA A 132 6.84 4.20 -2.60
N PRO A 133 5.75 4.78 -2.09
CA PRO A 133 4.59 5.16 -2.90
C PRO A 133 4.76 6.57 -3.52
N THR A 134 5.88 6.80 -4.19
CA THR A 134 6.17 8.01 -4.97
C THR A 134 6.74 7.61 -6.31
N ALA A 135 6.44 8.34 -7.36
CA ALA A 135 6.92 8.06 -8.70
C ALA A 135 6.99 9.34 -9.53
N SER A 136 8.12 9.58 -10.20
CA SER A 136 8.26 10.69 -11.16
C SER A 136 7.88 12.07 -10.57
N GLY A 137 8.14 12.32 -9.28
CA GLY A 137 7.75 13.56 -8.60
C GLY A 137 6.26 13.64 -8.23
N LEU A 138 5.54 12.53 -8.29
CA LEU A 138 4.13 12.43 -7.96
C LEU A 138 3.90 11.61 -6.69
N ASN A 139 2.93 12.03 -5.89
CA ASN A 139 2.40 11.28 -4.76
C ASN A 139 1.46 10.19 -5.25
N VAL A 140 1.71 8.94 -4.89
CA VAL A 140 0.91 7.79 -5.31
C VAL A 140 0.21 7.17 -4.11
N ASN A 141 -1.03 6.76 -4.28
CA ASN A 141 -1.73 6.01 -3.24
C ASN A 141 -1.04 4.66 -2.99
N ALA A 142 -0.66 4.39 -1.75
CA ALA A 142 0.10 3.21 -1.38
C ALA A 142 -0.68 1.88 -1.56
N ASP A 143 -2.01 1.89 -1.46
CA ASP A 143 -2.83 0.70 -1.71
C ASP A 143 -2.84 0.38 -3.22
N ASN A 144 -2.95 1.42 -4.08
CA ASN A 144 -2.83 1.27 -5.53
C ASN A 144 -1.41 0.83 -5.94
N ALA A 145 -0.38 1.38 -5.28
CA ALA A 145 1.00 0.96 -5.50
C ALA A 145 1.21 -0.54 -5.19
N ALA A 146 0.66 -1.00 -4.09
CA ALA A 146 0.75 -2.41 -3.71
C ALA A 146 0.00 -3.33 -4.68
N ALA A 147 -1.17 -2.92 -5.16
CA ALA A 147 -1.92 -3.65 -6.17
C ALA A 147 -1.13 -3.75 -7.49
N ALA A 148 -0.60 -2.63 -7.99
CA ALA A 148 0.20 -2.60 -9.21
C ALA A 148 1.47 -3.46 -9.11
N VAL A 149 2.18 -3.39 -7.97
CA VAL A 149 3.36 -4.24 -7.70
C VAL A 149 2.97 -5.72 -7.67
N ALA A 150 1.84 -6.05 -7.03
CA ALA A 150 1.38 -7.44 -6.94
C ALA A 150 1.01 -8.00 -8.31
N GLY A 151 0.27 -7.27 -9.12
CA GLY A 151 -0.07 -7.65 -10.50
C GLY A 151 1.18 -7.82 -11.36
N ALA A 152 2.06 -6.81 -11.39
CA ALA A 152 3.29 -6.83 -12.18
C ALA A 152 4.23 -7.99 -11.82
N LEU A 153 4.31 -8.36 -10.55
CA LEU A 153 5.11 -9.49 -10.10
C LEU A 153 4.41 -10.86 -10.28
N GLY A 154 3.16 -10.92 -10.67
CA GLY A 154 2.36 -12.14 -10.65
C GLY A 154 2.31 -12.75 -9.24
N ALA A 155 2.11 -11.90 -8.24
CA ALA A 155 2.12 -12.33 -6.85
C ALA A 155 1.03 -13.36 -6.58
N SER A 156 1.35 -14.36 -5.76
CA SER A 156 0.35 -15.34 -5.32
C SER A 156 -0.63 -14.74 -4.30
N GLU A 157 -0.20 -13.67 -3.61
CA GLU A 157 -1.00 -13.02 -2.58
C GLU A 157 -0.60 -11.55 -2.41
N LEU A 158 -1.62 -10.69 -2.24
CA LEU A 158 -1.49 -9.32 -1.76
C LEU A 158 -2.09 -9.23 -0.36
N ILE A 159 -1.33 -8.69 0.58
CA ILE A 159 -1.71 -8.56 1.98
C ILE A 159 -1.69 -7.08 2.37
N PHE A 160 -2.82 -6.53 2.76
CA PHE A 160 -2.90 -5.22 3.37
C PHE A 160 -2.81 -5.37 4.88
N LEU A 161 -1.65 -5.07 5.47
CA LEU A 161 -1.53 -4.98 6.93
C LEU A 161 -2.17 -3.68 7.41
N SER A 162 -2.97 -3.80 8.45
CA SER A 162 -3.77 -2.72 9.02
C SER A 162 -3.77 -2.84 10.56
N ASP A 163 -4.11 -1.77 11.21
CA ASP A 163 -4.37 -1.67 12.65
C ASP A 163 -5.73 -2.27 13.05
N VAL A 164 -6.58 -2.58 12.06
CA VAL A 164 -7.85 -3.28 12.25
C VAL A 164 -7.77 -4.72 11.74
N PRO A 165 -8.55 -5.66 12.32
CA PRO A 165 -8.47 -7.08 11.98
C PRO A 165 -8.90 -7.39 10.54
N GLY A 166 -9.67 -6.51 9.91
CA GLY A 166 -10.18 -6.66 8.55
C GLY A 166 -11.10 -5.51 8.15
N LEU A 167 -11.89 -5.70 7.11
CA LEU A 167 -12.97 -4.78 6.76
C LEU A 167 -14.06 -4.86 7.83
N LEU A 168 -14.43 -3.70 8.38
CA LEU A 168 -15.45 -3.61 9.42
C LEU A 168 -16.79 -3.25 8.82
N GLY A 169 -17.83 -3.96 9.22
CA GLY A 169 -19.22 -3.65 8.94
C GLY A 169 -19.76 -2.53 9.84
N PRO A 170 -21.03 -2.12 9.65
CA PRO A 170 -21.64 -1.01 10.37
C PRO A 170 -21.69 -1.20 11.89
N GLY A 171 -21.76 -2.43 12.36
CA GLY A 171 -21.75 -2.79 13.78
C GLY A 171 -20.34 -3.02 14.37
N GLY A 172 -19.27 -2.81 13.57
CA GLY A 172 -17.90 -3.08 13.97
C GLY A 172 -17.48 -4.55 13.84
N GLU A 173 -18.33 -5.42 13.35
CA GLU A 173 -18.03 -6.82 13.04
C GLU A 173 -17.09 -6.94 11.84
N VAL A 174 -16.25 -7.97 11.81
CA VAL A 174 -15.35 -8.21 10.68
C VAL A 174 -16.08 -8.91 9.55
N ILE A 175 -16.07 -8.31 8.37
CA ILE A 175 -16.53 -8.91 7.12
C ILE A 175 -15.46 -9.87 6.62
N ARG A 176 -15.64 -11.17 6.89
CA ARG A 176 -14.61 -12.20 6.62
C ARG A 176 -14.37 -12.49 5.15
N ARG A 177 -15.37 -12.31 4.31
CA ARG A 177 -15.28 -12.53 2.86
C ARG A 177 -15.99 -11.44 2.08
N VAL A 178 -15.30 -10.92 1.08
CA VAL A 178 -15.85 -9.95 0.12
C VAL A 178 -15.56 -10.48 -1.29
N THR A 179 -16.58 -10.47 -2.15
CA THR A 179 -16.44 -10.73 -3.58
C THR A 179 -16.56 -9.42 -4.36
N ALA A 180 -16.14 -9.41 -5.62
CA ALA A 180 -16.35 -8.25 -6.49
C ALA A 180 -17.83 -7.85 -6.56
N ALA A 181 -18.74 -8.82 -6.59
CA ALA A 181 -20.19 -8.58 -6.61
C ALA A 181 -20.71 -7.96 -5.30
N SER A 182 -20.22 -8.42 -4.13
CA SER A 182 -20.66 -7.89 -2.83
C SER A 182 -20.01 -6.55 -2.48
N ALA A 183 -18.83 -6.25 -3.02
CA ALA A 183 -18.10 -5.03 -2.74
C ALA A 183 -18.90 -3.77 -3.09
N ALA A 184 -19.49 -3.73 -4.28
CA ALA A 184 -20.32 -2.60 -4.72
C ALA A 184 -21.53 -2.38 -3.80
N GLN A 185 -22.16 -3.45 -3.34
CA GLN A 185 -23.31 -3.36 -2.40
C GLN A 185 -22.87 -2.88 -1.02
N LEU A 186 -21.73 -3.34 -0.51
CA LEU A 186 -21.18 -2.93 0.78
C LEU A 186 -20.80 -1.44 0.79
N VAL A 187 -20.28 -0.92 -0.32
CA VAL A 187 -20.00 0.51 -0.48
C VAL A 187 -21.27 1.31 -0.64
N ALA A 188 -22.21 0.89 -1.51
CA ALA A 188 -23.47 1.59 -1.76
C ALA A 188 -24.38 1.67 -0.52
N SER A 189 -24.36 0.64 0.32
CA SER A 189 -25.11 0.61 1.59
C SER A 189 -24.45 1.43 2.71
N GLY A 190 -23.24 1.96 2.49
CA GLY A 190 -22.45 2.62 3.54
C GLY A 190 -21.88 1.66 4.59
N SER A 191 -21.93 0.35 4.36
CA SER A 191 -21.33 -0.64 5.25
C SER A 191 -19.82 -0.56 5.30
N ILE A 192 -19.20 -0.16 4.18
CA ILE A 192 -17.75 0.13 4.09
C ILE A 192 -17.60 1.61 3.75
N THR A 193 -16.79 2.33 4.53
CA THR A 193 -16.61 3.78 4.39
C THR A 193 -15.14 4.19 4.50
N GLY A 194 -14.84 5.45 4.17
CA GLY A 194 -13.54 6.08 4.40
C GLY A 194 -12.38 5.35 3.75
N GLY A 195 -11.30 5.18 4.48
CA GLY A 195 -10.05 4.55 4.01
C GLY A 195 -10.16 3.06 3.67
N MET A 196 -11.29 2.40 3.98
CA MET A 196 -11.52 1.01 3.61
C MET A 196 -11.88 0.88 2.12
N ILE A 197 -12.54 1.88 1.54
CA ILE A 197 -12.96 1.86 0.12
C ILE A 197 -11.75 1.77 -0.81
N PRO A 198 -10.76 2.68 -0.76
CA PRO A 198 -9.58 2.59 -1.62
C PRO A 198 -8.81 1.26 -1.47
N LYS A 199 -8.78 0.70 -0.27
CA LYS A 199 -8.12 -0.58 0.01
C LYS A 199 -8.86 -1.76 -0.63
N LEU A 200 -10.19 -1.75 -0.57
CA LEU A 200 -11.03 -2.75 -1.23
C LEU A 200 -10.89 -2.65 -2.76
N ASP A 201 -10.95 -1.43 -3.31
CA ASP A 201 -10.81 -1.18 -4.75
C ASP A 201 -9.44 -1.66 -5.26
N ALA A 202 -8.36 -1.33 -4.53
CA ALA A 202 -7.01 -1.80 -4.85
C ALA A 202 -6.91 -3.33 -4.79
N GLY A 203 -7.56 -3.95 -3.82
CA GLY A 203 -7.63 -5.42 -3.71
C GLY A 203 -8.35 -6.07 -4.89
N LEU A 204 -9.47 -5.51 -5.31
CA LEU A 204 -10.23 -5.99 -6.49
C LEU A 204 -9.43 -5.78 -7.79
N ALA A 205 -8.76 -4.64 -7.94
CA ALA A 205 -7.87 -4.40 -9.08
C ALA A 205 -6.74 -5.44 -9.15
N ALA A 206 -6.11 -5.75 -8.01
CA ALA A 206 -5.07 -6.78 -7.97
C ALA A 206 -5.58 -8.18 -8.38
N LEU A 207 -6.80 -8.54 -7.99
CA LEU A 207 -7.43 -9.80 -8.43
C LEU A 207 -7.69 -9.80 -9.93
N ALA A 208 -8.17 -8.68 -10.50
CA ALA A 208 -8.37 -8.53 -11.94
C ALA A 208 -7.05 -8.65 -12.71
N ASP A 209 -5.93 -8.19 -12.13
CA ASP A 209 -4.57 -8.32 -12.67
C ASP A 209 -3.93 -9.70 -12.42
N GLY A 210 -4.71 -10.69 -11.95
CA GLY A 210 -4.29 -12.08 -11.83
C GLY A 210 -3.64 -12.46 -10.48
N VAL A 211 -3.64 -11.60 -9.48
CA VAL A 211 -3.27 -11.97 -8.11
C VAL A 211 -4.28 -13.00 -7.59
N ARG A 212 -3.79 -14.14 -7.08
CA ARG A 212 -4.69 -15.26 -6.74
C ARG A 212 -5.48 -15.04 -5.45
N ARG A 213 -4.95 -14.25 -4.52
CA ARG A 213 -5.53 -14.04 -3.20
C ARG A 213 -5.23 -12.62 -2.71
N VAL A 214 -6.24 -11.99 -2.17
CA VAL A 214 -6.07 -10.69 -1.50
C VAL A 214 -6.61 -10.80 -0.08
N ARG A 215 -5.83 -10.30 0.88
CA ARG A 215 -6.20 -10.28 2.29
C ARG A 215 -6.10 -8.86 2.86
N ILE A 216 -7.11 -8.46 3.60
CA ILE A 216 -7.15 -7.18 4.30
C ILE A 216 -7.19 -7.47 5.81
N GLY A 217 -6.17 -6.98 6.52
CA GLY A 217 -5.93 -7.38 7.91
C GLY A 217 -5.65 -8.88 8.03
N ALA A 218 -5.96 -9.44 9.19
CA ALA A 218 -5.80 -10.86 9.47
C ALA A 218 -7.00 -11.71 9.00
N GLU A 219 -8.20 -11.09 8.89
CA GLU A 219 -9.45 -11.85 8.85
C GLU A 219 -10.28 -11.67 7.57
N THR A 220 -10.09 -10.61 6.78
CA THR A 220 -10.87 -10.42 5.55
C THR A 220 -10.16 -11.00 4.33
N MET A 221 -10.84 -11.89 3.61
CA MET A 221 -10.43 -12.40 2.31
C MET A 221 -11.26 -11.74 1.21
N VAL A 222 -10.58 -11.17 0.21
CA VAL A 222 -11.21 -10.66 -1.01
C VAL A 222 -11.00 -11.68 -2.11
N THR A 223 -12.07 -12.03 -2.81
CA THR A 223 -12.06 -13.02 -3.90
C THR A 223 -12.75 -12.47 -5.14
N ALA A 224 -12.40 -13.03 -6.28
CA ALA A 224 -13.06 -12.71 -7.55
C ALA A 224 -14.55 -13.10 -7.53
#